data_bf2564583b764e78b3980458a688c374
#
_entry.id   bf2564583b764e78b3980458a688c374
#
_cell.length_a   1.000
_cell.length_b   1.000
_cell.length_c   1.000
_cell.angle_alpha   90.00
_cell.angle_beta   90.00
_cell.angle_gamma   90.00
#
_symmetry.space_group_name_H-M   'P 1'
#
loop_
_entity.id
_entity.type
_entity.pdbx_description
1 polymer ?
#
loop_
_entity_poly.entity_id
_entity_poly.type
_entity_poly.pdbx_seq_one_letter_code
_entity_poly.pdbx_strand_id
1 'polypeptide(L)'
;MLQEYFSKINIVQEFMPYQLGSGIERYVHDFPSLDGKKIAIMGVKSDLNATENDTIRRELYSLVAHTSLETILVDLGDILAGDTPAETHAALRTVTQELLELDIVVLVLGTNIDQGEALYHPLENLGKSVEATLISSHLPILEYQLLNRICAHTPNYLKNLNVLGFQSHYIPPKALDTLENLNFGYMRLGALKANIEEAEIYLRDANLTLFNMNAMRHADAPGQIEVQPNGLTSEEACQLARYAGVSDSSRILGIFGYQEKSDPLHLTAKLISQLIWYYLDGYANRTQDSPELHSEFTKYRCDINDTQPPILFLKSKRTSRWWMNIEHPSRPEDERSTLCLPCTYDDYQVAAAGDTPERYLQAIKRLY
;
A
#
# COMPACT_ATOMS: atom_id res chain seq x y z
N MET A 1 -18.38 -19.30 7.22
CA MET A 1 -19.05 -17.97 7.10
C MET A 1 -18.12 -16.92 7.71
N LEU A 2 -17.89 -15.82 7.01
CA LEU A 2 -16.94 -14.74 7.44
C LEU A 2 -17.23 -14.21 8.85
N GLN A 3 -18.49 -14.10 9.25
CA GLN A 3 -18.90 -13.58 10.56
C GLN A 3 -18.20 -14.24 11.75
N GLU A 4 -17.88 -15.53 11.66
CA GLU A 4 -17.26 -16.31 12.76
C GLU A 4 -15.84 -15.84 13.09
N TYR A 5 -15.17 -15.16 12.16
CA TYR A 5 -13.85 -14.61 12.36
C TYR A 5 -13.84 -13.23 13.05
N PHE A 6 -15.01 -12.58 13.17
CA PHE A 6 -15.07 -11.17 13.58
C PHE A 6 -15.72 -10.96 14.94
N SER A 7 -15.18 -10.03 15.69
CA SER A 7 -15.83 -9.42 16.85
C SER A 7 -16.50 -8.10 16.45
N LYS A 8 -17.58 -7.78 17.17
CA LYS A 8 -18.36 -6.56 16.96
C LYS A 8 -17.56 -5.31 17.33
N ILE A 9 -17.88 -4.20 16.65
CA ILE A 9 -17.39 -2.86 16.97
C ILE A 9 -18.14 -2.36 18.19
N ASN A 10 -17.39 -1.87 19.18
CA ASN A 10 -17.99 -1.38 20.44
C ASN A 10 -17.97 0.16 20.49
N ILE A 11 -18.64 0.80 19.55
CA ILE A 11 -18.78 2.26 19.50
C ILE A 11 -20.25 2.63 19.58
N VAL A 12 -20.65 3.14 20.74
CA VAL A 12 -21.99 3.68 21.01
C VAL A 12 -21.91 5.21 20.94
N GLN A 13 -21.89 5.75 19.74
CA GLN A 13 -21.85 7.19 19.48
C GLN A 13 -22.78 7.52 18.31
N GLU A 14 -23.53 8.61 18.44
CA GLU A 14 -24.24 9.19 17.31
C GLU A 14 -23.31 10.10 16.50
N PHE A 15 -23.47 10.05 15.19
CA PHE A 15 -22.68 10.85 14.26
C PHE A 15 -23.59 11.80 13.48
N MET A 16 -23.06 12.98 13.16
CA MET A 16 -23.77 13.95 12.34
C MET A 16 -23.99 13.40 10.90
N PRO A 17 -25.04 13.80 10.19
CA PRO A 17 -25.38 13.25 8.86
C PRO A 17 -24.26 13.35 7.82
N TYR A 18 -23.33 14.31 7.96
CA TYR A 18 -22.20 14.49 7.07
C TYR A 18 -20.94 13.70 7.47
N GLN A 19 -20.98 13.03 8.64
CA GLN A 19 -19.84 12.24 9.14
C GLN A 19 -19.91 10.81 8.62
N LEU A 20 -18.73 10.22 8.39
CA LEU A 20 -18.60 8.85 7.87
C LEU A 20 -19.37 7.84 8.72
N GLY A 21 -19.36 8.00 10.04
CA GLY A 21 -20.05 7.10 10.96
C GLY A 21 -21.57 7.09 10.86
N SER A 22 -22.20 8.07 10.18
CA SER A 22 -23.65 8.08 9.99
C SER A 22 -24.09 7.21 8.81
N GLY A 23 -23.26 7.08 7.76
CA GLY A 23 -23.60 6.38 6.52
C GLY A 23 -22.95 5.00 6.35
N ILE A 24 -21.82 4.74 7.03
CA ILE A 24 -21.11 3.47 6.90
C ILE A 24 -21.88 2.30 7.56
N GLU A 25 -22.07 1.21 6.82
CA GLU A 25 -22.51 -0.04 7.43
C GLU A 25 -21.37 -0.65 8.25
N ARG A 26 -21.67 -1.09 9.46
CA ARG A 26 -20.69 -1.58 10.42
C ARG A 26 -21.22 -2.72 11.28
N TYR A 27 -20.34 -3.64 11.64
CA TYR A 27 -20.69 -4.77 12.47
C TYR A 27 -20.87 -4.37 13.95
N VAL A 28 -22.08 -3.89 14.30
CA VAL A 28 -22.47 -3.54 15.68
C VAL A 28 -23.45 -4.57 16.23
N HIS A 29 -24.52 -4.86 15.50
CA HIS A 29 -25.56 -5.83 15.89
C HIS A 29 -25.48 -7.08 15.01
N ASP A 30 -25.80 -6.91 13.75
CA ASP A 30 -25.75 -7.95 12.73
C ASP A 30 -24.53 -7.75 11.83
N PHE A 31 -24.00 -8.85 11.29
CA PHE A 31 -22.90 -8.79 10.34
C PHE A 31 -23.40 -8.13 9.04
N PRO A 32 -22.72 -7.10 8.55
CA PRO A 32 -23.17 -6.36 7.37
C PRO A 32 -23.13 -7.22 6.11
N SER A 33 -24.04 -6.91 5.15
CA SER A 33 -23.99 -7.54 3.83
C SER A 33 -22.78 -7.05 3.05
N LEU A 34 -22.16 -7.95 2.29
CA LEU A 34 -21.09 -7.63 1.35
C LEU A 34 -21.59 -7.33 -0.06
N ASP A 35 -22.90 -7.48 -0.31
CA ASP A 35 -23.50 -7.23 -1.63
C ASP A 35 -23.30 -5.77 -2.03
N GLY A 36 -22.69 -5.56 -3.21
CA GLY A 36 -22.40 -4.22 -3.73
C GLY A 36 -21.28 -3.46 -3.02
N LYS A 37 -20.65 -4.05 -1.99
CA LYS A 37 -19.49 -3.43 -1.33
C LYS A 37 -18.25 -3.53 -2.20
N LYS A 38 -17.41 -2.50 -2.12
CA LYS A 38 -16.13 -2.39 -2.85
C LYS A 38 -14.94 -2.15 -1.95
N ILE A 39 -15.17 -1.70 -0.72
CA ILE A 39 -14.11 -1.42 0.26
C ILE A 39 -14.57 -1.96 1.61
N ALA A 40 -13.73 -2.77 2.26
CA ALA A 40 -13.94 -3.24 3.62
C ALA A 40 -12.84 -2.76 4.55
N ILE A 41 -13.23 -2.21 5.70
CA ILE A 41 -12.34 -1.93 6.82
C ILE A 41 -12.41 -3.11 7.78
N MET A 42 -11.28 -3.58 8.26
CA MET A 42 -11.20 -4.56 9.33
C MET A 42 -10.01 -4.30 10.24
N GLY A 43 -10.16 -4.59 11.50
CA GLY A 43 -9.07 -4.57 12.46
C GLY A 43 -8.55 -5.98 12.73
N VAL A 44 -7.37 -6.07 13.36
CA VAL A 44 -6.84 -7.30 13.94
C VAL A 44 -6.57 -7.02 15.41
N LYS A 45 -7.18 -7.77 16.31
CA LYS A 45 -6.95 -7.60 17.76
C LYS A 45 -5.57 -8.08 18.17
N SER A 46 -4.91 -7.31 19.03
CA SER A 46 -3.66 -7.73 19.68
C SER A 46 -3.91 -8.80 20.75
N ASP A 47 -5.04 -8.68 21.46
CA ASP A 47 -5.57 -9.63 22.42
C ASP A 47 -7.10 -9.53 22.49
N LEU A 48 -7.74 -10.41 23.27
CA LEU A 48 -9.21 -10.49 23.36
C LEU A 48 -9.86 -9.21 23.91
N ASN A 49 -9.15 -8.44 24.72
CA ASN A 49 -9.64 -7.21 25.36
C ASN A 49 -9.15 -5.92 24.66
N ALA A 50 -8.48 -6.06 23.55
CA ALA A 50 -7.92 -4.93 22.81
C ALA A 50 -9.01 -3.96 22.33
N THR A 51 -8.74 -2.65 22.48
CA THR A 51 -9.66 -1.54 22.14
C THR A 51 -9.06 -0.52 21.19
N GLU A 52 -7.80 -0.71 20.81
CA GLU A 52 -7.04 0.23 19.98
C GLU A 52 -7.72 0.56 18.65
N ASN A 53 -8.33 -0.43 18.01
CA ASN A 53 -9.03 -0.23 16.75
C ASN A 53 -10.33 0.57 16.92
N ASP A 54 -11.03 0.43 18.04
CA ASP A 54 -12.22 1.22 18.34
C ASP A 54 -11.87 2.70 18.53
N THR A 55 -10.71 3.00 19.09
CA THR A 55 -10.21 4.38 19.22
C THR A 55 -9.93 4.99 17.84
N ILE A 56 -9.25 4.27 16.94
CA ILE A 56 -9.04 4.70 15.56
C ILE A 56 -10.39 4.90 14.83
N ARG A 57 -11.32 3.96 14.95
CA ARG A 57 -12.63 4.03 14.31
C ARG A 57 -13.44 5.22 14.80
N ARG A 58 -13.40 5.54 16.09
CA ARG A 58 -14.12 6.68 16.66
C ARG A 58 -13.66 8.00 16.03
N GLU A 59 -12.35 8.15 15.84
CA GLU A 59 -11.79 9.32 15.16
C GLU A 59 -12.15 9.30 13.65
N LEU A 60 -12.04 8.16 12.98
CA LEU A 60 -12.38 8.00 11.56
C LEU A 60 -13.86 8.31 11.27
N TYR A 61 -14.77 7.79 12.09
CA TYR A 61 -16.20 7.98 11.90
C TYR A 61 -16.64 9.43 12.14
N SER A 62 -15.84 10.20 12.84
CA SER A 62 -16.08 11.63 13.07
C SER A 62 -15.64 12.51 11.89
N LEU A 63 -14.91 11.99 10.93
CA LEU A 63 -14.50 12.72 9.73
C LEU A 63 -15.66 12.84 8.73
N VAL A 64 -15.56 13.82 7.83
CA VAL A 64 -16.54 14.04 6.77
C VAL A 64 -16.56 12.85 5.80
N ALA A 65 -17.73 12.36 5.45
CA ALA A 65 -17.91 11.26 4.53
C ALA A 65 -17.61 11.66 3.06
N HIS A 66 -17.11 10.70 2.29
CA HIS A 66 -17.11 10.76 0.83
C HIS A 66 -18.45 10.21 0.32
N THR A 67 -19.35 11.08 -0.10
CA THR A 67 -20.70 10.68 -0.54
C THR A 67 -20.73 9.61 -1.62
N SER A 68 -19.70 9.60 -2.50
CA SER A 68 -19.55 8.56 -3.53
C SER A 68 -19.18 7.17 -3.00
N LEU A 69 -18.73 7.07 -1.73
CA LEU A 69 -18.27 5.81 -1.13
C LEU A 69 -19.23 5.27 -0.06
N GLU A 70 -20.22 6.04 0.39
CA GLU A 70 -21.09 5.67 1.51
C GLU A 70 -21.76 4.31 1.34
N THR A 71 -22.22 4.00 0.13
CA THR A 71 -22.92 2.74 -0.16
C THR A 71 -22.01 1.54 -0.39
N ILE A 72 -20.75 1.78 -0.76
CA ILE A 72 -19.78 0.75 -1.14
C ILE A 72 -18.76 0.44 -0.07
N LEU A 73 -18.70 1.25 1.00
CA LEU A 73 -17.82 1.08 2.15
C LEU A 73 -18.52 0.28 3.26
N VAL A 74 -17.78 -0.61 3.92
CA VAL A 74 -18.26 -1.39 5.06
C VAL A 74 -17.17 -1.56 6.10
N ASP A 75 -17.50 -1.59 7.40
CA ASP A 75 -16.58 -1.98 8.47
C ASP A 75 -17.04 -3.29 9.10
N LEU A 76 -16.19 -4.32 8.98
CA LEU A 76 -16.49 -5.68 9.39
C LEU A 76 -16.18 -5.96 10.86
N GLY A 77 -15.62 -4.98 11.58
CA GLY A 77 -15.14 -5.17 12.94
C GLY A 77 -13.71 -5.73 12.99
N ASP A 78 -13.38 -6.46 14.05
CA ASP A 78 -12.02 -6.94 14.27
C ASP A 78 -11.94 -8.46 14.16
N ILE A 79 -10.92 -8.93 13.46
CA ILE A 79 -10.55 -10.35 13.48
C ILE A 79 -10.18 -10.73 14.91
N LEU A 80 -10.79 -11.80 15.40
CA LEU A 80 -10.56 -12.34 16.72
C LEU A 80 -9.10 -12.82 16.83
N ALA A 81 -8.48 -12.50 17.96
CA ALA A 81 -7.18 -13.09 18.29
C ALA A 81 -7.36 -14.59 18.51
N GLY A 82 -6.55 -15.40 17.83
CA GLY A 82 -6.43 -16.83 18.12
C GLY A 82 -5.60 -17.08 19.38
N ASP A 83 -5.51 -18.32 19.80
CA ASP A 83 -4.66 -18.72 20.94
C ASP A 83 -3.17 -18.52 20.65
N THR A 84 -2.81 -18.48 19.37
CA THR A 84 -1.45 -18.22 18.88
C THR A 84 -1.46 -17.15 17.79
N PRO A 85 -0.33 -16.40 17.58
CA PRO A 85 -0.19 -15.49 16.46
C PRO A 85 -0.41 -16.17 15.09
N ALA A 86 -0.03 -17.43 14.95
CA ALA A 86 -0.21 -18.19 13.71
C ALA A 86 -1.70 -18.41 13.37
N GLU A 87 -2.55 -18.65 14.38
CA GLU A 87 -4.00 -18.78 14.18
C GLU A 87 -4.63 -17.44 13.78
N THR A 88 -4.22 -16.33 14.41
CA THR A 88 -4.65 -14.98 14.00
C THR A 88 -4.24 -14.67 12.57
N HIS A 89 -3.01 -15.04 12.18
CA HIS A 89 -2.53 -14.86 10.79
C HIS A 89 -3.32 -15.73 9.81
N ALA A 90 -3.66 -16.96 10.18
CA ALA A 90 -4.48 -17.85 9.35
C ALA A 90 -5.89 -17.30 9.14
N ALA A 91 -6.53 -16.77 10.19
CA ALA A 91 -7.83 -16.12 10.11
C ALA A 91 -7.78 -14.88 9.22
N LEU A 92 -6.77 -13.99 9.42
CA LEU A 92 -6.55 -12.81 8.60
C LEU A 92 -6.37 -13.17 7.12
N ARG A 93 -5.56 -14.18 6.83
CA ARG A 93 -5.33 -14.69 5.47
C ARG A 93 -6.62 -15.18 4.82
N THR A 94 -7.40 -16.01 5.52
CA THR A 94 -8.66 -16.57 5.01
C THR A 94 -9.66 -15.48 4.69
N VAL A 95 -9.89 -14.57 5.63
CA VAL A 95 -10.82 -13.45 5.45
C VAL A 95 -10.39 -12.53 4.31
N THR A 96 -9.10 -12.19 4.24
CA THR A 96 -8.56 -11.34 3.17
C THR A 96 -8.77 -12.00 1.81
N GLN A 97 -8.55 -13.29 1.69
CA GLN A 97 -8.77 -14.03 0.44
C GLN A 97 -10.23 -13.98 0.01
N GLU A 98 -11.19 -14.28 0.90
CA GLU A 98 -12.62 -14.23 0.57
C GLU A 98 -13.05 -12.82 0.11
N LEU A 99 -12.54 -11.76 0.76
CA LEU A 99 -12.86 -10.38 0.35
C LEU A 99 -12.27 -10.03 -1.02
N LEU A 100 -11.04 -10.44 -1.30
CA LEU A 100 -10.41 -10.21 -2.61
C LEU A 100 -11.08 -10.98 -3.74
N GLU A 101 -11.58 -12.19 -3.50
CA GLU A 101 -12.37 -12.98 -4.45
C GLU A 101 -13.70 -12.31 -4.80
N LEU A 102 -14.28 -11.54 -3.86
CA LEU A 102 -15.45 -10.69 -4.07
C LEU A 102 -15.14 -9.34 -4.73
N ASP A 103 -13.90 -9.11 -5.17
CA ASP A 103 -13.42 -7.84 -5.72
C ASP A 103 -13.55 -6.66 -4.75
N ILE A 104 -13.36 -6.91 -3.45
CA ILE A 104 -13.39 -5.90 -2.38
C ILE A 104 -11.96 -5.51 -2.01
N VAL A 105 -11.69 -4.21 -1.98
CA VAL A 105 -10.43 -3.64 -1.46
C VAL A 105 -10.43 -3.69 0.06
N VAL A 106 -9.32 -4.10 0.65
CA VAL A 106 -9.24 -4.38 2.08
C VAL A 106 -8.35 -3.36 2.80
N LEU A 107 -8.90 -2.67 3.79
CA LEU A 107 -8.17 -1.76 4.68
C LEU A 107 -8.01 -2.44 6.05
N VAL A 108 -6.77 -2.67 6.47
CA VAL A 108 -6.45 -3.44 7.68
C VAL A 108 -5.81 -2.55 8.74
N LEU A 109 -6.41 -2.52 9.93
CA LEU A 109 -5.83 -1.96 11.14
C LEU A 109 -5.13 -3.09 11.90
N GLY A 110 -3.84 -3.22 11.67
CA GLY A 110 -3.04 -4.29 12.27
C GLY A 110 -2.18 -3.81 13.44
N THR A 111 -1.72 -4.75 14.24
CA THR A 111 -0.85 -4.47 15.39
C THR A 111 0.62 -4.61 15.07
N ASN A 112 0.98 -5.67 14.35
CA ASN A 112 2.37 -5.99 14.00
C ASN A 112 2.54 -6.08 12.48
N ILE A 113 3.61 -5.50 11.98
CA ILE A 113 3.95 -5.52 10.54
C ILE A 113 4.10 -6.96 9.99
N ASP A 114 4.41 -7.94 10.83
CA ASP A 114 4.49 -9.36 10.43
C ASP A 114 3.16 -9.92 9.91
N GLN A 115 2.03 -9.32 10.28
CA GLN A 115 0.71 -9.63 9.71
C GLN A 115 0.64 -9.33 8.20
N GLY A 116 1.56 -8.53 7.67
CA GLY A 116 1.70 -8.26 6.23
C GLY A 116 1.91 -9.51 5.38
N GLU A 117 2.53 -10.57 5.93
CA GLU A 117 2.65 -11.86 5.26
C GLU A 117 1.28 -12.52 5.03
N ALA A 118 0.39 -12.45 6.01
CA ALA A 118 -0.97 -12.95 5.88
C ALA A 118 -1.80 -12.16 4.85
N LEU A 119 -1.44 -10.91 4.57
CA LEU A 119 -2.05 -10.09 3.53
C LEU A 119 -1.45 -10.32 2.13
N TYR A 120 -0.19 -10.76 2.07
CA TYR A 120 0.50 -11.05 0.82
C TYR A 120 -0.02 -12.34 0.15
N HIS A 121 -0.14 -13.45 0.89
CA HIS A 121 -0.52 -14.74 0.35
C HIS A 121 -1.89 -14.78 -0.37
N PRO A 122 -2.96 -14.08 0.07
CA PRO A 122 -4.20 -14.01 -0.68
C PRO A 122 -4.07 -13.45 -2.09
N LEU A 123 -3.13 -12.51 -2.30
CA LEU A 123 -2.85 -11.94 -3.63
C LEU A 123 -2.18 -12.96 -4.56
N GLU A 124 -1.28 -13.79 -4.03
CA GLU A 124 -0.67 -14.90 -4.80
C GLU A 124 -1.73 -15.90 -5.26
N ASN A 125 -2.68 -16.25 -4.37
CA ASN A 125 -3.74 -17.21 -4.66
C ASN A 125 -4.68 -16.77 -5.78
N LEU A 126 -4.77 -15.46 -6.06
CA LEU A 126 -5.48 -14.94 -7.23
C LEU A 126 -4.75 -15.17 -8.56
N GLY A 127 -3.58 -15.80 -8.53
CA GLY A 127 -2.77 -16.13 -9.72
C GLY A 127 -2.20 -14.92 -10.45
N LYS A 128 -2.16 -13.76 -9.80
CA LYS A 128 -1.62 -12.52 -10.35
C LYS A 128 -0.27 -12.19 -9.73
N SER A 129 0.59 -11.53 -10.49
CA SER A 129 1.84 -10.99 -9.93
C SER A 129 1.55 -9.92 -8.86
N VAL A 130 2.30 -9.96 -7.78
CA VAL A 130 2.17 -9.03 -6.66
C VAL A 130 3.22 -7.93 -6.76
N GLU A 131 2.77 -6.69 -6.70
CA GLU A 131 3.61 -5.51 -6.50
C GLU A 131 3.33 -4.93 -5.12
N ALA A 132 4.34 -4.93 -4.25
CA ALA A 132 4.20 -4.52 -2.87
C ALA A 132 4.99 -3.23 -2.59
N THR A 133 4.45 -2.37 -1.74
CA THR A 133 5.17 -1.20 -1.21
C THR A 133 5.11 -1.21 0.31
N LEU A 134 6.27 -1.17 0.95
CA LEU A 134 6.43 -1.02 2.39
C LEU A 134 6.85 0.41 2.72
N ILE A 135 6.11 1.08 3.60
CA ILE A 135 6.47 2.39 4.17
C ILE A 135 6.90 2.14 5.62
N SER A 136 8.20 2.26 5.90
CA SER A 136 8.77 1.91 7.21
C SER A 136 10.13 2.59 7.42
N SER A 137 10.48 2.90 8.67
CA SER A 137 11.83 3.37 9.03
C SER A 137 12.89 2.28 8.94
N HIS A 138 12.48 1.00 9.00
CA HIS A 138 13.31 -0.19 8.98
C HIS A 138 13.09 -1.00 7.71
N LEU A 139 14.07 -1.87 7.42
CA LEU A 139 14.02 -2.82 6.32
C LEU A 139 14.00 -4.25 6.88
N PRO A 140 12.82 -4.87 7.09
CA PRO A 140 12.71 -6.20 7.69
C PRO A 140 12.97 -7.31 6.65
N ILE A 141 14.21 -7.37 6.09
CA ILE A 141 14.59 -8.30 5.02
C ILE A 141 15.61 -9.38 5.50
N LEU A 142 16.13 -9.26 6.71
CA LEU A 142 17.02 -10.26 7.26
C LEU A 142 16.28 -11.56 7.54
N GLU A 143 17.03 -12.64 7.81
CA GLU A 143 16.51 -13.97 8.06
C GLU A 143 15.35 -13.96 9.07
N TYR A 144 14.27 -14.67 8.74
CA TYR A 144 12.98 -14.74 9.48
C TYR A 144 12.18 -13.43 9.60
N GLN A 145 12.62 -12.32 9.02
CA GLN A 145 11.83 -11.09 8.98
C GLN A 145 10.80 -11.11 7.84
N LEU A 146 9.81 -10.21 7.90
CA LEU A 146 8.67 -10.14 6.98
C LEU A 146 9.08 -10.24 5.50
N LEU A 147 9.95 -9.34 5.05
CA LEU A 147 10.33 -9.29 3.63
C LEU A 147 11.14 -10.50 3.19
N ASN A 148 11.96 -11.08 4.10
CA ASN A 148 12.67 -12.31 3.80
C ASN A 148 11.69 -13.47 3.60
N ARG A 149 10.67 -13.61 4.47
CA ARG A 149 9.64 -14.66 4.31
C ARG A 149 8.87 -14.52 3.00
N ILE A 150 8.47 -13.30 2.64
CA ILE A 150 7.79 -13.02 1.37
C ILE A 150 8.69 -13.33 0.17
N CYS A 151 9.95 -12.87 0.19
CA CYS A 151 10.88 -13.06 -0.93
C CYS A 151 11.34 -14.53 -1.09
N ALA A 152 11.44 -15.28 0.01
CA ALA A 152 11.88 -16.68 0.01
C ALA A 152 10.75 -17.68 -0.22
N HIS A 153 9.50 -17.23 -0.24
CA HIS A 153 8.33 -18.10 -0.48
C HIS A 153 8.40 -18.75 -1.88
N THR A 154 7.96 -20.01 -1.96
CA THR A 154 7.95 -20.75 -3.23
C THR A 154 6.63 -21.48 -3.41
N PRO A 155 5.91 -21.33 -4.56
CA PRO A 155 6.23 -20.46 -5.69
C PRO A 155 6.12 -18.97 -5.32
N ASN A 156 6.93 -18.10 -5.92
CA ASN A 156 6.94 -16.68 -5.63
C ASN A 156 6.25 -15.89 -6.74
N TYR A 157 5.25 -15.11 -6.39
CA TYR A 157 4.51 -14.22 -7.29
C TYR A 157 4.88 -12.74 -7.09
N LEU A 158 5.88 -12.44 -6.25
CA LEU A 158 6.36 -11.09 -6.03
C LEU A 158 7.10 -10.57 -7.26
N LYS A 159 6.46 -9.72 -8.03
CA LYS A 159 7.04 -9.09 -9.22
C LYS A 159 7.93 -7.90 -8.85
N ASN A 160 7.51 -7.12 -7.85
CA ASN A 160 8.25 -5.95 -7.40
C ASN A 160 7.98 -5.68 -5.92
N LEU A 161 9.01 -5.17 -5.24
CA LEU A 161 8.93 -4.67 -3.87
C LEU A 161 9.57 -3.29 -3.82
N ASN A 162 8.84 -2.31 -3.28
CA ASN A 162 9.36 -0.99 -3.03
C ASN A 162 9.41 -0.72 -1.52
N VAL A 163 10.45 -0.03 -1.06
CA VAL A 163 10.59 0.36 0.35
C VAL A 163 10.80 1.87 0.46
N LEU A 164 9.88 2.55 1.13
CA LEU A 164 9.86 4.01 1.25
C LEU A 164 10.08 4.44 2.70
N GLY A 165 10.89 5.48 2.90
CA GLY A 165 11.05 6.16 4.18
C GLY A 165 12.03 5.52 5.16
N PHE A 166 12.77 4.48 4.76
CA PHE A 166 13.73 3.85 5.67
C PHE A 166 14.91 4.79 6.00
N GLN A 167 15.49 4.56 7.17
CA GLN A 167 16.57 5.38 7.69
C GLN A 167 17.88 4.58 7.72
N SER A 168 18.92 5.05 7.03
CA SER A 168 20.15 4.30 6.78
C SER A 168 20.85 3.82 8.05
N HIS A 169 20.73 4.53 9.17
CA HIS A 169 21.35 4.14 10.44
C HIS A 169 20.65 2.95 11.14
N TYR A 170 19.49 2.52 10.65
CA TYR A 170 18.80 1.31 11.13
C TYR A 170 18.99 0.12 10.18
N ILE A 171 19.64 0.33 9.02
CA ILE A 171 19.73 -0.68 7.98
C ILE A 171 21.10 -1.34 7.99
N PRO A 172 21.20 -2.65 8.29
CA PRO A 172 22.43 -3.39 8.12
C PRO A 172 22.88 -3.37 6.64
N PRO A 173 24.20 -3.24 6.35
CA PRO A 173 24.68 -3.22 4.96
C PRO A 173 24.16 -4.36 4.10
N LYS A 174 24.15 -5.60 4.61
CA LYS A 174 23.62 -6.77 3.92
C LYS A 174 22.15 -6.64 3.49
N ALA A 175 21.34 -5.93 4.25
CA ALA A 175 19.92 -5.75 3.91
C ALA A 175 19.77 -4.82 2.70
N LEU A 176 20.58 -3.77 2.60
CA LEU A 176 20.60 -2.89 1.44
C LEU A 176 21.16 -3.61 0.21
N ASP A 177 22.27 -4.33 0.36
CA ASP A 177 22.84 -5.15 -0.72
C ASP A 177 21.80 -6.15 -1.27
N THR A 178 20.96 -6.71 -0.41
CA THR A 178 19.88 -7.63 -0.83
C THR A 178 18.85 -6.92 -1.71
N LEU A 179 18.38 -5.72 -1.33
CA LEU A 179 17.45 -4.94 -2.16
C LEU A 179 18.05 -4.59 -3.52
N GLU A 180 19.32 -4.17 -3.53
CA GLU A 180 20.03 -3.79 -4.75
C GLU A 180 20.24 -5.01 -5.67
N ASN A 181 20.63 -6.17 -5.11
CA ASN A 181 20.78 -7.40 -5.87
C ASN A 181 19.47 -7.93 -6.47
N LEU A 182 18.34 -7.72 -5.77
CA LEU A 182 17.01 -8.05 -6.27
C LEU A 182 16.44 -6.97 -7.20
N ASN A 183 17.15 -5.87 -7.40
CA ASN A 183 16.74 -4.70 -8.18
C ASN A 183 15.39 -4.11 -7.72
N PHE A 184 15.08 -4.18 -6.43
CA PHE A 184 13.87 -3.61 -5.84
C PHE A 184 13.98 -2.10 -5.69
N GLY A 185 12.83 -1.40 -5.81
CA GLY A 185 12.78 0.04 -5.67
C GLY A 185 12.88 0.49 -4.22
N TYR A 186 13.57 1.61 -3.97
CA TYR A 186 13.60 2.16 -2.63
C TYR A 186 13.84 3.66 -2.61
N MET A 187 13.30 4.34 -1.58
CA MET A 187 13.62 5.72 -1.25
C MET A 187 13.96 5.85 0.24
N ARG A 188 15.16 6.35 0.55
CA ARG A 188 15.54 6.71 1.93
C ARG A 188 14.72 7.91 2.39
N LEU A 189 14.51 8.03 3.70
CA LEU A 189 13.71 9.11 4.29
C LEU A 189 14.09 10.51 3.77
N GLY A 190 15.39 10.82 3.69
CA GLY A 190 15.85 12.13 3.20
C GLY A 190 15.47 12.41 1.76
N ALA A 191 15.62 11.42 0.85
CA ALA A 191 15.23 11.55 -0.55
C ALA A 191 13.70 11.67 -0.68
N LEU A 192 12.95 10.84 0.05
CA LEU A 192 11.49 10.87 0.08
C LEU A 192 10.95 12.25 0.51
N LYS A 193 11.54 12.83 1.57
CA LYS A 193 11.15 14.18 2.03
C LYS A 193 11.55 15.30 1.06
N ALA A 194 12.63 15.13 0.33
CA ALA A 194 13.06 16.13 -0.66
C ALA A 194 12.14 16.16 -1.89
N ASN A 195 11.57 15.02 -2.27
CA ASN A 195 10.68 14.89 -3.41
C ASN A 195 9.60 13.82 -3.14
N ILE A 196 8.62 14.18 -2.32
CA ILE A 196 7.53 13.28 -1.93
C ILE A 196 6.66 12.88 -3.13
N GLU A 197 6.56 13.71 -4.16
CA GLU A 197 5.76 13.44 -5.35
C GLU A 197 6.31 12.23 -6.14
N GLU A 198 7.61 11.99 -6.09
CA GLU A 198 8.24 10.85 -6.74
C GLU A 198 7.80 9.51 -6.13
N ALA A 199 7.34 9.50 -4.88
CA ALA A 199 6.83 8.30 -4.22
C ALA A 199 5.57 7.73 -4.91
N GLU A 200 4.83 8.56 -5.66
CA GLU A 200 3.64 8.12 -6.40
C GLU A 200 3.95 6.96 -7.35
N ILE A 201 5.11 6.99 -8.00
CA ILE A 201 5.51 5.95 -8.95
C ILE A 201 5.65 4.57 -8.29
N TYR A 202 6.14 4.54 -7.05
CA TYR A 202 6.31 3.30 -6.27
C TYR A 202 4.99 2.76 -5.70
N LEU A 203 3.95 3.61 -5.68
CA LEU A 203 2.62 3.26 -5.18
C LEU A 203 1.63 3.01 -6.32
N ARG A 204 1.92 3.46 -7.54
CA ARG A 204 0.99 3.44 -8.68
C ARG A 204 0.52 2.04 -9.06
N ASP A 205 1.42 1.07 -9.08
CA ASP A 205 1.12 -0.32 -9.47
C ASP A 205 1.02 -1.25 -8.25
N ALA A 206 1.23 -0.73 -7.02
CA ALA A 206 1.19 -1.55 -5.82
C ALA A 206 -0.21 -2.11 -5.55
N ASN A 207 -0.32 -3.46 -5.51
CA ASN A 207 -1.55 -4.13 -5.03
C ASN A 207 -1.56 -4.27 -3.50
N LEU A 208 -0.39 -4.28 -2.87
CA LEU A 208 -0.22 -4.35 -1.43
C LEU A 208 0.58 -3.15 -0.94
N THR A 209 -0.02 -2.33 -0.10
CA THR A 209 0.69 -1.26 0.61
C THR A 209 0.67 -1.56 2.11
N LEU A 210 1.86 -1.66 2.72
CA LEU A 210 2.04 -1.86 4.15
C LEU A 210 2.63 -0.59 4.75
N PHE A 211 1.89 0.06 5.63
CA PHE A 211 2.31 1.27 6.32
C PHE A 211 2.61 0.95 7.78
N ASN A 212 3.88 1.02 8.18
CA ASN A 212 4.26 0.88 9.58
C ASN A 212 4.39 2.26 10.22
N MET A 213 3.71 2.48 11.35
CA MET A 213 3.73 3.75 12.08
C MET A 213 5.14 4.15 12.56
N ASN A 214 6.10 3.23 12.60
CA ASN A 214 7.51 3.57 12.85
C ASN A 214 8.15 4.46 11.76
N ALA A 215 7.51 4.59 10.59
CA ALA A 215 7.94 5.53 9.56
C ALA A 215 7.70 7.00 9.96
N MET A 216 6.83 7.24 10.94
CA MET A 216 6.48 8.58 11.42
C MET A 216 7.48 9.10 12.43
N ARG A 217 7.68 10.41 12.51
CA ARG A 217 8.36 11.01 13.66
C ARG A 217 7.44 11.00 14.89
N HIS A 218 8.01 10.78 16.06
CA HIS A 218 7.27 10.70 17.33
C HIS A 218 6.39 11.94 17.61
N ALA A 219 6.83 13.12 17.19
CA ALA A 219 6.05 14.35 17.39
C ALA A 219 4.68 14.31 16.72
N ASP A 220 4.52 13.58 15.62
CA ASP A 220 3.27 13.47 14.87
C ASP A 220 2.49 12.19 15.22
N ALA A 221 3.17 11.15 15.71
CA ALA A 221 2.59 9.86 16.06
C ALA A 221 3.17 9.31 17.36
N PRO A 222 2.80 9.85 18.54
CA PRO A 222 3.34 9.40 19.83
C PRO A 222 2.95 7.97 20.19
N GLY A 223 1.84 7.45 19.66
CA GLY A 223 1.37 6.08 19.88
C GLY A 223 2.04 5.03 18.98
N GLN A 224 3.32 5.20 18.64
CA GLN A 224 4.09 4.18 17.94
C GLN A 224 4.56 3.09 18.89
N ILE A 225 4.56 1.82 18.44
CA ILE A 225 5.23 0.73 19.16
C ILE A 225 6.75 0.96 19.16
N GLU A 226 7.32 1.32 18.01
CA GLU A 226 8.74 1.64 17.84
C GLU A 226 8.90 3.15 17.65
N VAL A 227 9.22 3.84 18.73
CA VAL A 227 9.33 5.31 18.77
C VAL A 227 10.50 5.83 17.96
N GLN A 228 10.24 6.74 17.03
CA GLN A 228 11.26 7.32 16.14
C GLN A 228 11.35 8.84 16.32
N PRO A 229 12.55 9.41 16.59
CA PRO A 229 12.73 10.86 16.67
C PRO A 229 12.61 11.54 15.31
N ASN A 230 13.03 10.85 14.23
CA ASN A 230 12.92 11.29 12.85
C ASN A 230 11.93 10.41 12.10
N GLY A 231 11.31 10.96 11.08
CA GLY A 231 10.34 10.24 10.26
C GLY A 231 9.54 11.19 9.38
N LEU A 232 8.50 10.65 8.78
CA LEU A 232 7.53 11.41 8.01
C LEU A 232 6.71 12.34 8.93
N THR A 233 6.30 13.46 8.39
CA THR A 233 5.25 14.31 8.98
C THR A 233 3.87 13.74 8.69
N SER A 234 2.86 14.21 9.40
CA SER A 234 1.46 13.82 9.15
C SER A 234 1.01 14.13 7.71
N GLU A 235 1.42 15.27 7.17
CA GLU A 235 1.07 15.69 5.80
C GLU A 235 1.71 14.77 4.76
N GLU A 236 3.00 14.47 4.89
CA GLU A 236 3.72 13.56 3.99
C GLU A 236 3.09 12.15 4.01
N ALA A 237 2.72 11.65 5.19
CA ALA A 237 2.06 10.36 5.34
C ALA A 237 0.67 10.33 4.69
N CYS A 238 -0.14 11.37 4.88
CA CYS A 238 -1.46 11.52 4.24
C CYS A 238 -1.33 11.57 2.71
N GLN A 239 -0.29 12.23 2.19
CA GLN A 239 -0.01 12.27 0.75
C GLN A 239 0.34 10.88 0.20
N LEU A 240 1.18 10.09 0.90
CA LEU A 240 1.49 8.71 0.53
C LEU A 240 0.24 7.81 0.56
N ALA A 241 -0.60 7.95 1.60
CA ALA A 241 -1.85 7.21 1.69
C ALA A 241 -2.79 7.55 0.52
N ARG A 242 -2.88 8.82 0.13
CA ARG A 242 -3.65 9.25 -1.03
C ARG A 242 -3.11 8.66 -2.33
N TYR A 243 -1.78 8.63 -2.52
CA TYR A 243 -1.17 8.01 -3.69
C TYR A 243 -1.48 6.51 -3.77
N ALA A 244 -1.44 5.79 -2.64
CA ALA A 244 -1.86 4.39 -2.59
C ALA A 244 -3.34 4.23 -2.96
N GLY A 245 -4.22 5.14 -2.51
CA GLY A 245 -5.64 5.12 -2.82
C GLY A 245 -5.96 5.38 -4.29
N VAL A 246 -5.27 6.35 -4.92
CA VAL A 246 -5.45 6.70 -6.35
C VAL A 246 -4.98 5.57 -7.29
N SER A 247 -4.15 4.66 -6.82
CA SER A 247 -3.72 3.50 -7.59
C SER A 247 -4.90 2.60 -7.97
N ASP A 248 -5.11 2.40 -9.27
CA ASP A 248 -6.13 1.46 -9.78
C ASP A 248 -5.78 0.00 -9.45
N SER A 249 -4.51 -0.30 -9.19
CA SER A 249 -4.00 -1.62 -8.82
C SER A 249 -4.16 -1.95 -7.33
N SER A 250 -4.34 -0.93 -6.46
CA SER A 250 -4.36 -1.11 -5.01
C SER A 250 -5.53 -1.97 -4.54
N ARG A 251 -5.19 -3.09 -3.87
CA ARG A 251 -6.14 -4.08 -3.33
C ARG A 251 -6.14 -4.14 -1.81
N ILE A 252 -4.99 -3.87 -1.20
CA ILE A 252 -4.82 -3.94 0.25
C ILE A 252 -4.00 -2.76 0.73
N LEU A 253 -4.50 -2.06 1.77
CA LEU A 253 -3.73 -1.17 2.62
C LEU A 253 -3.73 -1.72 4.04
N GLY A 254 -2.56 -2.10 4.57
CA GLY A 254 -2.37 -2.46 5.98
C GLY A 254 -1.65 -1.34 6.73
N ILE A 255 -2.18 -0.91 7.87
CA ILE A 255 -1.56 0.08 8.76
C ILE A 255 -1.23 -0.62 10.08
N PHE A 256 0.02 -0.54 10.53
CA PHE A 256 0.56 -1.31 11.64
C PHE A 256 1.36 -0.47 12.62
N GLY A 257 1.54 -0.98 13.84
CA GLY A 257 2.46 -0.39 14.81
C GLY A 257 1.84 0.70 15.68
N TYR A 258 0.51 0.70 15.83
CA TYR A 258 -0.19 1.57 16.76
C TYR A 258 -0.27 0.96 18.17
N GLN A 259 -0.04 1.77 19.19
CA GLN A 259 -0.18 1.43 20.60
C GLN A 259 -0.97 2.51 21.34
N GLU A 260 -2.21 2.21 21.68
CA GLU A 260 -3.15 3.16 22.33
C GLU A 260 -2.61 3.69 23.67
N LYS A 261 -1.97 2.85 24.48
CA LYS A 261 -1.43 3.21 25.80
C LYS A 261 -0.42 4.34 25.75
N SER A 262 0.27 4.50 24.62
CA SER A 262 1.27 5.56 24.39
C SER A 262 0.68 6.80 23.71
N ASP A 263 -0.64 6.83 23.48
CA ASP A 263 -1.34 7.88 22.72
C ASP A 263 -2.47 8.55 23.55
N PRO A 264 -2.17 9.19 24.69
CA PRO A 264 -3.20 9.67 25.63
C PRO A 264 -4.11 10.76 25.07
N LEU A 265 -3.70 11.45 24.00
CA LEU A 265 -4.49 12.47 23.29
C LEU A 265 -5.08 11.95 21.97
N HIS A 266 -4.94 10.66 21.70
CA HIS A 266 -5.38 10.02 20.46
C HIS A 266 -4.83 10.69 19.19
N LEU A 267 -3.63 11.32 19.27
CA LEU A 267 -3.03 12.00 18.13
C LEU A 267 -2.66 11.02 17.01
N THR A 268 -2.09 9.88 17.39
CA THR A 268 -1.76 8.82 16.43
C THR A 268 -3.01 8.16 15.86
N ALA A 269 -4.04 7.91 16.69
CA ALA A 269 -5.32 7.40 16.21
C ALA A 269 -5.98 8.36 15.22
N LYS A 270 -5.93 9.67 15.47
CA LYS A 270 -6.40 10.73 14.55
C LYS A 270 -5.59 10.70 13.24
N LEU A 271 -4.28 10.54 13.32
CA LEU A 271 -3.45 10.45 12.11
C LEU A 271 -3.81 9.20 11.29
N ILE A 272 -3.94 8.03 11.91
CA ILE A 272 -4.34 6.80 11.22
C ILE A 272 -5.72 6.97 10.56
N SER A 273 -6.66 7.61 11.25
CA SER A 273 -7.98 7.90 10.66
C SER A 273 -7.88 8.83 9.45
N GLN A 274 -6.96 9.81 9.46
CA GLN A 274 -6.68 10.66 8.31
C GLN A 274 -6.00 9.88 7.17
N LEU A 275 -5.06 8.96 7.46
CA LEU A 275 -4.46 8.09 6.43
C LEU A 275 -5.54 7.29 5.70
N ILE A 276 -6.49 6.69 6.44
CA ILE A 276 -7.62 5.97 5.84
C ILE A 276 -8.48 6.93 5.03
N TRP A 277 -8.80 8.09 5.55
CA TRP A 277 -9.61 9.10 4.86
C TRP A 277 -8.98 9.54 3.55
N TYR A 278 -7.66 9.84 3.55
CA TYR A 278 -6.92 10.22 2.33
C TYR A 278 -6.78 9.06 1.34
N TYR A 279 -6.67 7.83 1.82
CA TYR A 279 -6.74 6.66 0.94
C TYR A 279 -8.11 6.56 0.26
N LEU A 280 -9.20 6.74 1.01
CA LEU A 280 -10.56 6.76 0.51
C LEU A 280 -10.79 7.91 -0.49
N ASP A 281 -10.24 9.12 -0.21
CA ASP A 281 -10.23 10.23 -1.17
C ASP A 281 -9.51 9.84 -2.46
N GLY A 282 -8.34 9.23 -2.36
CA GLY A 282 -7.61 8.68 -3.50
C GLY A 282 -8.46 7.68 -4.28
N TYR A 283 -9.08 6.72 -3.60
CA TYR A 283 -9.93 5.70 -4.22
C TYR A 283 -11.11 6.31 -4.99
N ALA A 284 -11.79 7.30 -4.41
CA ALA A 284 -12.89 8.02 -5.05
C ALA A 284 -12.46 8.76 -6.33
N ASN A 285 -11.18 9.08 -6.45
CA ASN A 285 -10.57 9.81 -7.57
C ASN A 285 -9.78 8.90 -8.54
N ARG A 286 -9.99 7.57 -8.50
CA ARG A 286 -9.39 6.64 -9.47
C ARG A 286 -9.86 6.97 -10.88
N THR A 287 -8.96 6.95 -11.84
CA THR A 287 -9.22 7.38 -13.22
C THR A 287 -9.09 6.26 -14.24
N GLN A 288 -8.70 5.05 -13.79
CA GLN A 288 -8.36 3.93 -14.66
C GLN A 288 -7.35 4.35 -15.74
N ASP A 289 -6.32 5.07 -15.30
CA ASP A 289 -5.33 5.70 -16.16
C ASP A 289 -4.10 4.81 -16.33
N SER A 290 -4.28 3.66 -16.97
CA SER A 290 -3.21 2.74 -17.32
C SER A 290 -3.09 2.60 -18.85
N PRO A 291 -1.87 2.51 -19.40
CA PRO A 291 -1.66 2.22 -20.82
C PRO A 291 -2.30 0.92 -21.30
N GLU A 292 -2.59 -0.01 -20.40
CA GLU A 292 -3.27 -1.27 -20.69
C GLU A 292 -4.79 -1.09 -20.85
N LEU A 293 -5.37 -0.04 -20.26
CA LEU A 293 -6.82 0.17 -20.19
C LEU A 293 -7.35 1.12 -21.27
N HIS A 294 -6.53 2.04 -21.77
CA HIS A 294 -6.96 3.00 -22.78
C HIS A 294 -5.79 3.50 -23.65
N SER A 295 -6.11 4.23 -24.75
CA SER A 295 -5.14 4.70 -25.76
C SER A 295 -4.90 6.22 -25.74
N GLU A 296 -5.41 6.94 -24.73
CA GLU A 296 -5.30 8.41 -24.66
C GLU A 296 -3.93 8.89 -24.16
N PHE A 297 -2.87 8.49 -24.85
CA PHE A 297 -1.49 8.86 -24.52
C PHE A 297 -0.84 9.66 -25.62
N THR A 298 0.00 10.63 -25.22
CA THR A 298 0.99 11.23 -26.09
C THR A 298 2.24 10.37 -26.03
N LYS A 299 2.77 10.00 -27.18
CA LYS A 299 3.94 9.12 -27.31
C LYS A 299 5.18 9.96 -27.63
N TYR A 300 6.26 9.71 -26.89
CA TYR A 300 7.56 10.32 -27.12
C TYR A 300 8.59 9.21 -27.31
N ARG A 301 9.36 9.26 -28.39
CA ARG A 301 10.43 8.33 -28.67
C ARG A 301 11.76 9.00 -28.37
N CYS A 302 12.58 8.38 -27.53
CA CYS A 302 13.93 8.83 -27.20
C CYS A 302 14.95 7.81 -27.72
N ASP A 303 15.83 8.25 -28.61
CA ASP A 303 16.98 7.46 -29.06
C ASP A 303 18.13 7.73 -28.08
N ILE A 304 18.62 6.70 -27.38
CA ILE A 304 19.58 6.85 -26.28
C ILE A 304 21.01 6.73 -26.78
N ASN A 305 21.32 5.68 -27.53
CA ASN A 305 22.64 5.43 -28.11
C ASN A 305 22.46 4.60 -29.39
N ASP A 306 23.46 4.60 -30.27
CA ASP A 306 23.45 3.76 -31.51
C ASP A 306 23.35 2.26 -31.25
N THR A 307 23.55 1.79 -30.01
CA THR A 307 23.60 0.39 -29.62
C THR A 307 22.38 -0.11 -28.85
N GLN A 308 21.47 0.78 -28.43
CA GLN A 308 20.27 0.40 -27.66
C GLN A 308 18.98 0.74 -28.42
N PRO A 309 17.91 -0.06 -28.27
CA PRO A 309 16.63 0.30 -28.86
C PRO A 309 16.09 1.58 -28.21
N PRO A 310 15.35 2.40 -28.98
CA PRO A 310 14.76 3.62 -28.46
C PRO A 310 13.76 3.32 -27.33
N ILE A 311 13.73 4.18 -26.32
CA ILE A 311 12.73 4.11 -25.25
C ILE A 311 11.47 4.89 -25.68
N LEU A 312 10.33 4.23 -25.62
CA LEU A 312 9.03 4.86 -25.86
C LEU A 312 8.42 5.31 -24.54
N PHE A 313 8.23 6.60 -24.38
CA PHE A 313 7.51 7.21 -23.27
C PHE A 313 6.05 7.49 -23.62
N LEU A 314 5.17 7.23 -22.67
CA LEU A 314 3.74 7.47 -22.76
C LEU A 314 3.34 8.49 -21.71
N LYS A 315 2.77 9.62 -22.12
CA LYS A 315 2.19 10.62 -21.20
C LYS A 315 0.68 10.57 -21.30
N SER A 316 -0.01 10.31 -20.20
CA SER A 316 -1.47 10.36 -20.17
C SER A 316 -1.99 11.76 -20.45
N LYS A 317 -3.02 11.84 -21.28
CA LYS A 317 -3.77 13.08 -21.52
C LYS A 317 -4.77 13.39 -20.40
N ARG A 318 -5.11 12.39 -19.55
CA ARG A 318 -6.06 12.53 -18.44
C ARG A 318 -5.40 13.08 -17.17
N THR A 319 -4.27 12.47 -16.78
CA THR A 319 -3.61 12.74 -15.50
C THR A 319 -2.24 13.37 -15.61
N SER A 320 -1.69 13.44 -16.83
CA SER A 320 -0.30 13.82 -17.10
C SER A 320 0.76 12.88 -16.52
N ARG A 321 0.38 11.70 -16.01
CA ARG A 321 1.30 10.64 -15.56
C ARG A 321 2.12 10.10 -16.71
N TRP A 322 3.31 9.61 -16.40
CA TRP A 322 4.26 9.07 -17.36
C TRP A 322 4.50 7.60 -17.16
N TRP A 323 4.71 6.89 -18.26
CA TRP A 323 5.18 5.50 -18.33
C TRP A 323 6.28 5.39 -19.36
N MET A 324 7.19 4.43 -19.18
CA MET A 324 8.12 4.01 -20.21
C MET A 324 7.83 2.57 -20.61
N ASN A 325 7.89 2.28 -21.90
CA ASN A 325 7.77 0.94 -22.41
C ASN A 325 9.12 0.23 -22.40
N ILE A 326 9.14 -0.96 -21.83
CA ILE A 326 10.28 -1.87 -21.86
C ILE A 326 9.92 -3.04 -22.74
N GLU A 327 10.68 -3.25 -23.82
CA GLU A 327 10.54 -4.42 -24.65
C GLU A 327 11.30 -5.59 -24.02
N HIS A 328 10.67 -6.77 -23.93
CA HIS A 328 11.35 -7.97 -23.42
C HIS A 328 12.36 -8.44 -24.47
N PRO A 329 13.68 -8.41 -24.19
CA PRO A 329 14.68 -8.59 -25.22
C PRO A 329 14.77 -10.02 -25.80
N SER A 330 14.27 -11.02 -25.06
CA SER A 330 14.35 -12.44 -25.44
C SER A 330 13.13 -12.97 -26.20
N ARG A 331 12.11 -12.13 -26.48
CA ARG A 331 10.92 -12.59 -27.23
C ARG A 331 10.96 -12.13 -28.67
N PRO A 332 10.51 -12.99 -29.63
CA PRO A 332 10.31 -12.60 -31.02
C PRO A 332 9.44 -11.35 -31.15
N GLU A 333 9.62 -10.55 -32.19
CA GLU A 333 8.86 -9.29 -32.38
C GLU A 333 7.35 -9.46 -32.26
N ASP A 334 6.82 -10.58 -32.77
CA ASP A 334 5.38 -10.90 -32.76
C ASP A 334 4.84 -11.29 -31.37
N GLU A 335 5.72 -11.62 -30.40
CA GLU A 335 5.38 -12.05 -29.05
C GLU A 335 5.90 -11.09 -27.95
N ARG A 336 6.44 -9.93 -28.34
CA ARG A 336 6.96 -8.95 -27.37
C ARG A 336 5.83 -8.34 -26.58
N SER A 337 5.61 -8.88 -25.38
CA SER A 337 4.81 -8.16 -24.39
C SER A 337 5.60 -6.93 -23.94
N THR A 338 5.10 -5.75 -24.26
CA THR A 338 5.65 -4.50 -23.73
C THR A 338 5.23 -4.35 -22.28
N LEU A 339 6.21 -4.24 -21.39
CA LEU A 339 5.95 -3.86 -20.00
C LEU A 339 5.91 -2.34 -19.92
N CYS A 340 4.77 -1.78 -19.48
CA CYS A 340 4.65 -0.36 -19.19
C CYS A 340 5.08 -0.11 -17.74
N LEU A 341 6.22 0.56 -17.56
CA LEU A 341 6.76 0.89 -16.25
C LEU A 341 6.39 2.34 -15.86
N PRO A 342 5.78 2.61 -14.70
CA PRO A 342 5.61 3.96 -14.19
C PRO A 342 6.95 4.72 -14.12
N CYS A 343 6.96 5.96 -14.57
CA CYS A 343 8.15 6.80 -14.54
C CYS A 343 7.82 8.25 -14.28
N THR A 344 8.84 9.07 -14.05
CA THR A 344 8.75 10.52 -13.87
C THR A 344 8.94 11.27 -15.19
N TYR A 345 8.68 12.57 -15.15
CA TYR A 345 9.11 13.48 -16.21
C TYR A 345 10.63 13.60 -16.27
N ASP A 346 11.33 13.49 -15.14
CA ASP A 346 12.80 13.53 -15.05
C ASP A 346 13.42 12.32 -15.76
N ASP A 347 12.83 11.12 -15.64
CA ASP A 347 13.26 9.94 -16.42
C ASP A 347 13.19 10.21 -17.93
N TYR A 348 12.13 10.89 -18.38
CA TYR A 348 12.01 11.31 -19.78
C TYR A 348 13.08 12.35 -20.16
N GLN A 349 13.37 13.32 -19.30
CA GLN A 349 14.41 14.33 -19.57
C GLN A 349 15.79 13.71 -19.70
N VAL A 350 16.14 12.74 -18.83
CA VAL A 350 17.39 11.97 -18.91
C VAL A 350 17.49 11.25 -20.26
N ALA A 351 16.42 10.55 -20.66
CA ALA A 351 16.39 9.86 -21.96
C ALA A 351 16.46 10.82 -23.15
N ALA A 352 15.78 11.97 -23.09
CA ALA A 352 15.81 12.99 -24.11
C ALA A 352 17.19 13.68 -24.26
N ALA A 353 18.01 13.65 -23.19
CA ALA A 353 19.40 14.08 -23.22
C ALA A 353 20.37 13.04 -23.79
N GLY A 354 19.89 11.84 -24.11
CA GLY A 354 20.69 10.75 -24.67
C GLY A 354 21.26 9.76 -23.64
N ASP A 355 20.89 9.92 -22.34
CA ASP A 355 21.30 9.04 -21.26
C ASP A 355 20.22 8.00 -20.93
N THR A 356 20.62 6.87 -20.33
CA THR A 356 19.67 5.82 -19.95
C THR A 356 19.16 6.07 -18.53
N PRO A 357 17.83 6.22 -18.31
CA PRO A 357 17.29 6.37 -16.96
C PRO A 357 17.61 5.15 -16.08
N GLU A 358 17.99 5.39 -14.83
CA GLU A 358 18.34 4.32 -13.89
C GLU A 358 17.19 3.33 -13.67
N ARG A 359 15.97 3.83 -13.60
CA ARG A 359 14.75 3.03 -13.46
C ARG A 359 14.56 2.04 -14.63
N TYR A 360 14.92 2.45 -15.84
CA TYR A 360 14.91 1.58 -17.03
C TYR A 360 15.95 0.46 -16.87
N LEU A 361 17.16 0.78 -16.43
CA LEU A 361 18.23 -0.21 -16.20
C LEU A 361 17.85 -1.23 -15.12
N GLN A 362 17.25 -0.77 -14.01
CA GLN A 362 16.77 -1.66 -12.94
C GLN A 362 15.65 -2.59 -13.42
N ALA A 363 14.72 -2.09 -14.22
CA ALA A 363 13.66 -2.92 -14.76
C ALA A 363 14.16 -3.96 -15.75
N ILE A 364 15.10 -3.63 -16.62
CA ILE A 364 15.75 -4.59 -17.53
C ILE A 364 16.48 -5.68 -16.74
N LYS A 365 17.25 -5.32 -15.71
CA LYS A 365 17.94 -6.31 -14.85
C LYS A 365 17.00 -7.29 -14.16
N ARG A 366 15.75 -6.89 -13.88
CA ARG A 366 14.73 -7.80 -13.33
C ARG A 366 14.14 -8.76 -14.37
N LEU A 367 14.19 -8.41 -15.64
CA LEU A 367 13.66 -9.23 -16.73
C LEU A 367 14.66 -10.30 -17.22
N TYR A 368 15.94 -10.15 -16.88
CA TYR A 368 17.02 -11.09 -17.17
C TYR A 368 17.38 -11.93 -15.95
#